data_d69d3249c0e49c2c9633bb763aaab1f8
#
_entry.id   d69d3249c0e49c2c9633bb763aaab1f8
#
_cell.length_a   1.000
_cell.length_b   1.000
_cell.length_c   1.000
_cell.angle_alpha   90.00
_cell.angle_beta   90.00
_cell.angle_gamma   90.00
#
_symmetry.space_group_name_H-M   'P 1'
#
loop_
_entity.id
_entity.type
_entity.pdbx_description
1 polymer ?
#
loop_
_entity_poly.entity_id
_entity_poly.type
_entity_poly.pdbx_seq_one_letter_code
_entity_poly.pdbx_strand_id
1 'polypeptide(L)'
;MKISQIAKMTGTSPRSLRHYEKKGLITVSRRDNNYREFDDSIIETINTIQLYLNLGLTTDQIKDILYCPENLMYEKKEKEYCEALLQIYETKLNEVVRQKKALDEAQVRLEKQINLMKENRNYVPMEEDEQ
;
A
#
# COMPACT_ATOMS: atom_id res chain seq x y z
N MET A 1 4.18 16.53 -15.54
CA MET A 1 5.48 15.93 -15.18
C MET A 1 5.79 14.75 -16.07
N LYS A 2 7.07 14.50 -16.26
CA LYS A 2 7.51 13.32 -17.02
C LYS A 2 7.52 12.09 -16.13
N ILE A 3 7.47 10.92 -16.76
CA ILE A 3 7.45 9.65 -16.04
C ILE A 3 8.64 9.49 -15.09
N SER A 4 9.81 9.96 -15.49
CA SER A 4 11.01 9.87 -14.66
C SER A 4 10.88 10.69 -13.37
N GLN A 5 10.22 11.83 -13.45
CA GLN A 5 10.00 12.68 -12.29
C GLN A 5 9.02 12.03 -11.32
N ILE A 6 7.92 11.47 -11.85
CA ILE A 6 6.93 10.77 -11.04
C ILE A 6 7.54 9.55 -10.37
N ALA A 7 8.33 8.77 -11.12
CA ALA A 7 9.02 7.61 -10.59
C ALA A 7 9.90 7.99 -9.41
N LYS A 8 10.63 9.09 -9.54
CA LYS A 8 11.53 9.56 -8.50
C LYS A 8 10.77 10.01 -7.27
N MET A 9 9.67 10.74 -7.46
CA MET A 9 8.90 11.30 -6.36
C MET A 9 8.09 10.27 -5.60
N THR A 10 7.65 9.21 -6.27
CA THR A 10 6.81 8.18 -5.66
C THR A 10 7.57 6.92 -5.27
N GLY A 11 8.81 6.80 -5.72
CA GLY A 11 9.58 5.57 -5.52
C GLY A 11 9.08 4.41 -6.35
N THR A 12 8.24 4.67 -7.33
CA THR A 12 7.68 3.65 -8.22
C THR A 12 8.48 3.61 -9.51
N SER A 13 8.82 2.41 -9.99
CA SER A 13 9.57 2.29 -11.24
C SER A 13 8.74 2.76 -12.43
N PRO A 14 9.38 3.26 -13.49
CA PRO A 14 8.64 3.61 -14.71
C PRO A 14 7.86 2.43 -15.28
N ARG A 15 8.39 1.23 -15.13
CA ARG A 15 7.70 0.01 -15.58
C ARG A 15 6.39 -0.19 -14.83
N SER A 16 6.40 0.00 -13.52
CA SER A 16 5.20 -0.11 -12.71
C SER A 16 4.18 0.96 -13.08
N LEU A 17 4.64 2.18 -13.33
CA LEU A 17 3.75 3.27 -13.74
C LEU A 17 3.07 2.96 -15.07
N ARG A 18 3.80 2.40 -16.02
CA ARG A 18 3.20 1.98 -17.31
C ARG A 18 2.19 0.87 -17.10
N HIS A 19 2.48 -0.04 -16.17
CA HIS A 19 1.56 -1.12 -15.83
C HIS A 19 0.27 -0.56 -15.22
N TYR A 20 0.39 0.42 -14.33
CA TYR A 20 -0.79 1.06 -13.73
C TYR A 20 -1.65 1.74 -14.79
N GLU A 21 -1.02 2.40 -15.74
CA GLU A 21 -1.74 3.02 -16.85
C GLU A 21 -2.48 1.96 -17.67
N LYS A 22 -1.78 0.88 -18.00
CA LYS A 22 -2.36 -0.22 -18.77
C LYS A 22 -3.55 -0.85 -18.07
N LYS A 23 -3.49 -0.97 -16.76
CA LYS A 23 -4.58 -1.53 -15.96
C LYS A 23 -5.71 -0.56 -15.70
N GLY A 24 -5.54 0.70 -16.12
CA GLY A 24 -6.57 1.70 -15.89
C GLY A 24 -6.58 2.28 -14.50
N LEU A 25 -5.52 2.06 -13.73
CA LEU A 25 -5.40 2.63 -12.39
C LEU A 25 -5.07 4.11 -12.41
N ILE A 26 -4.36 4.55 -13.43
CA ILE A 26 -4.02 5.96 -13.62
C ILE A 26 -4.30 6.36 -15.05
N THR A 27 -4.61 7.63 -15.23
CA THR A 27 -4.85 8.21 -16.56
C THR A 27 -3.70 9.16 -16.87
N VAL A 28 -3.16 9.03 -18.07
CA VAL A 28 -1.99 9.80 -18.50
C VAL A 28 -2.33 10.52 -19.79
N SER A 29 -2.08 11.82 -19.81
CA SER A 29 -2.19 12.60 -21.04
C SER A 29 -0.94 12.40 -21.87
N ARG A 30 -1.06 12.57 -23.19
CA ARG A 30 0.08 12.50 -24.07
C ARG A 30 0.21 13.79 -24.86
N ARG A 31 1.44 14.24 -25.01
CA ARG A 31 1.74 15.42 -25.80
C ARG A 31 1.74 15.09 -27.29
N ASP A 32 1.85 16.11 -28.13
CA ASP A 32 1.88 15.96 -29.59
C ASP A 32 2.96 14.99 -30.04
N ASN A 33 4.07 14.94 -29.33
CA ASN A 33 5.17 14.03 -29.62
C ASN A 33 5.01 12.65 -28.98
N ASN A 34 3.82 12.35 -28.48
CA ASN A 34 3.46 11.06 -27.87
C ASN A 34 4.17 10.79 -26.55
N TYR A 35 4.77 11.79 -25.91
CA TYR A 35 5.33 11.63 -24.57
C TYR A 35 4.22 11.68 -23.51
N ARG A 36 4.40 10.86 -22.48
CA ARG A 36 3.47 10.86 -21.36
C ARG A 36 3.63 12.12 -20.53
N GLU A 37 2.52 12.72 -20.20
CA GLU A 37 2.46 13.88 -19.33
C GLU A 37 1.61 13.53 -18.12
N PHE A 38 2.19 13.65 -16.93
CA PHE A 38 1.53 13.32 -15.67
C PHE A 38 1.11 14.58 -14.94
N ASP A 39 -0.10 14.53 -14.37
CA ASP A 39 -0.60 15.59 -13.51
C ASP A 39 -0.03 15.40 -12.10
N ASP A 40 0.19 16.50 -11.40
CA ASP A 40 0.72 16.47 -10.03
C ASP A 40 -0.17 15.65 -9.09
N SER A 41 -1.49 15.70 -9.31
CA SER A 41 -2.44 14.97 -8.48
C SER A 41 -2.25 13.46 -8.53
N ILE A 42 -1.54 12.97 -9.53
CA ILE A 42 -1.33 11.54 -9.69
C ILE A 42 -0.40 10.96 -8.61
N ILE A 43 0.41 11.81 -7.99
CA ILE A 43 1.35 11.36 -6.96
C ILE A 43 0.59 10.72 -5.80
N GLU A 44 -0.47 11.39 -5.35
CA GLU A 44 -1.29 10.87 -4.26
C GLU A 44 -1.97 9.56 -4.65
N THR A 45 -2.48 9.50 -5.87
CA THR A 45 -3.11 8.28 -6.38
C THR A 45 -2.12 7.13 -6.42
N ILE A 46 -0.91 7.37 -6.91
CA ILE A 46 0.12 6.32 -6.98
C ILE A 46 0.50 5.84 -5.58
N ASN A 47 0.64 6.76 -4.63
CA ASN A 47 0.95 6.40 -3.25
C ASN A 47 -0.15 5.54 -2.65
N THR A 48 -1.40 5.86 -2.95
CA THR A 48 -2.55 5.08 -2.51
C THR A 48 -2.54 3.67 -3.12
N ILE A 49 -2.24 3.59 -4.42
CA ILE A 49 -2.12 2.29 -5.10
C ILE A 49 -1.06 1.43 -4.44
N GLN A 50 0.10 1.99 -4.17
CA GLN A 50 1.18 1.25 -3.52
C GLN A 50 0.78 0.76 -2.14
N LEU A 51 0.09 1.61 -1.37
CA LEU A 51 -0.38 1.22 -0.05
C LEU A 51 -1.31 0.00 -0.14
N TYR A 52 -2.28 0.04 -1.04
CA TYR A 52 -3.23 -1.06 -1.18
C TYR A 52 -2.57 -2.33 -1.72
N LEU A 53 -1.62 -2.20 -2.64
CA LEU A 53 -0.87 -3.37 -3.11
C LEU A 53 -0.11 -4.01 -1.96
N ASN A 54 0.48 -3.22 -1.09
CA ASN A 54 1.21 -3.72 0.07
C ASN A 54 0.26 -4.42 1.06
N LEU A 55 -1.00 -4.04 1.07
CA LEU A 55 -2.01 -4.70 1.90
C LEU A 55 -2.54 -5.98 1.27
N GLY A 56 -2.09 -6.31 0.07
CA GLY A 56 -2.46 -7.56 -0.58
C GLY A 56 -3.68 -7.45 -1.50
N LEU A 57 -4.12 -6.25 -1.82
CA LEU A 57 -5.22 -6.09 -2.78
C LEU A 57 -4.70 -6.28 -4.20
N THR A 58 -5.57 -6.74 -5.07
CA THR A 58 -5.26 -6.86 -6.50
C THR A 58 -5.46 -5.52 -7.19
N THR A 59 -4.88 -5.39 -8.39
CA THR A 59 -5.06 -4.16 -9.18
C THR A 59 -6.53 -3.91 -9.51
N ASP A 60 -7.29 -4.97 -9.77
CA ASP A 60 -8.71 -4.84 -10.06
C ASP A 60 -9.49 -4.35 -8.85
N GLN A 61 -9.17 -4.86 -7.66
CA GLN A 61 -9.80 -4.41 -6.43
C GLN A 61 -9.47 -2.95 -6.14
N ILE A 62 -8.23 -2.57 -6.37
CA ILE A 62 -7.79 -1.18 -6.17
C ILE A 62 -8.53 -0.25 -7.13
N LYS A 63 -8.68 -0.66 -8.37
CA LYS A 63 -9.40 0.12 -9.37
C LYS A 63 -10.84 0.35 -8.92
N ASP A 64 -11.49 -0.68 -8.40
CA ASP A 64 -12.86 -0.56 -7.91
C ASP A 64 -12.94 0.42 -6.74
N ILE A 65 -11.99 0.38 -5.83
CA ILE A 65 -11.97 1.30 -4.68
C ILE A 65 -11.80 2.74 -5.15
N LEU A 66 -10.88 2.97 -6.08
CA LEU A 66 -10.54 4.32 -6.53
C LEU A 66 -11.60 4.94 -7.43
N TYR A 67 -12.25 4.14 -8.23
CA TYR A 67 -13.10 4.64 -9.32
C TYR A 67 -14.53 4.13 -9.28
N CYS A 68 -14.96 3.56 -8.17
CA CYS A 68 -16.36 3.15 -8.02
C CYS A 68 -17.21 4.41 -7.85
N PRO A 69 -18.09 4.73 -8.82
CA PRO A 69 -18.94 5.91 -8.68
C PRO A 69 -19.91 5.73 -7.53
N GLU A 70 -20.03 6.75 -6.67
CA GLU A 70 -20.93 6.70 -5.53
C GLU A 70 -22.38 6.49 -5.95
N ASN A 71 -22.78 7.06 -7.08
CA ASN A 71 -24.15 6.94 -7.54
C ASN A 71 -24.53 5.52 -7.95
N LEU A 72 -23.56 4.68 -8.29
CA LEU A 72 -23.83 3.28 -8.59
C LEU A 72 -24.21 2.49 -7.36
N MET A 73 -23.84 2.96 -6.19
CA MET A 73 -24.16 2.28 -4.93
C MET A 73 -25.62 2.36 -4.57
N TYR A 74 -26.37 3.27 -5.19
CA TYR A 74 -27.78 3.48 -4.86
C TYR A 74 -28.73 2.79 -5.83
N GLU A 75 -28.24 2.18 -6.88
CA GLU A 75 -29.07 1.47 -7.84
C GLU A 75 -29.22 0.01 -7.44
N LYS A 76 -30.41 -0.56 -7.69
CA LYS A 76 -30.73 -1.93 -7.27
C LYS A 76 -29.77 -2.99 -7.80
N LYS A 77 -29.41 -2.86 -9.07
CA LYS A 77 -28.46 -3.82 -9.70
C LYS A 77 -27.07 -3.68 -9.10
N GLU A 78 -26.72 -2.46 -8.81
CA GLU A 78 -25.43 -2.15 -8.22
C GLU A 78 -25.39 -2.57 -6.77
N LYS A 79 -26.54 -2.66 -6.12
CA LYS A 79 -26.60 -3.08 -4.73
C LYS A 79 -26.11 -4.50 -4.54
N GLU A 80 -26.49 -5.41 -5.41
CA GLU A 80 -25.99 -6.79 -5.35
C GLU A 80 -24.52 -6.86 -5.62
N TYR A 81 -24.07 -6.11 -6.62
CA TYR A 81 -22.65 -5.99 -6.92
C TYR A 81 -21.88 -5.43 -5.74
N CYS A 82 -22.42 -4.38 -5.13
CA CYS A 82 -21.78 -3.74 -3.98
C CYS A 82 -21.74 -4.65 -2.77
N GLU A 83 -22.71 -5.54 -2.59
CA GLU A 83 -22.67 -6.51 -1.50
C GLU A 83 -21.55 -7.52 -1.66
N ALA A 84 -21.34 -8.01 -2.88
CA ALA A 84 -20.23 -8.92 -3.16
C ALA A 84 -18.89 -8.22 -2.91
N LEU A 85 -18.76 -6.99 -3.38
CA LEU A 85 -17.57 -6.18 -3.13
C LEU A 85 -17.39 -5.90 -1.66
N LEU A 86 -18.48 -5.60 -0.96
CA LEU A 86 -18.44 -5.35 0.47
C LEU A 86 -17.85 -6.54 1.21
N GLN A 87 -18.25 -7.76 0.85
CA GLN A 87 -17.71 -8.96 1.48
C GLN A 87 -16.21 -9.09 1.23
N ILE A 88 -15.76 -8.78 0.01
CA ILE A 88 -14.34 -8.82 -0.31
C ILE A 88 -13.57 -7.83 0.56
N TYR A 89 -14.08 -6.62 0.68
CA TYR A 89 -13.41 -5.58 1.46
C TYR A 89 -13.44 -5.90 2.95
N GLU A 90 -14.54 -6.43 3.45
CA GLU A 90 -14.62 -6.84 4.84
C GLU A 90 -13.64 -7.96 5.16
N THR A 91 -13.49 -8.91 4.23
CA THR A 91 -12.50 -9.98 4.38
C THR A 91 -11.09 -9.39 4.42
N LYS A 92 -10.79 -8.44 3.54
CA LYS A 92 -9.49 -7.78 3.54
C LYS A 92 -9.26 -6.98 4.81
N LEU A 93 -10.29 -6.30 5.29
CA LEU A 93 -10.18 -5.58 6.55
C LEU A 93 -9.85 -6.52 7.70
N ASN A 94 -10.52 -7.66 7.77
CA ASN A 94 -10.25 -8.64 8.80
C ASN A 94 -8.83 -9.17 8.73
N GLU A 95 -8.31 -9.38 7.52
CA GLU A 95 -6.91 -9.77 7.34
C GLU A 95 -5.96 -8.70 7.84
N VAL A 96 -6.24 -7.44 7.52
CA VAL A 96 -5.42 -6.31 7.96
C VAL A 96 -5.43 -6.21 9.48
N VAL A 97 -6.59 -6.37 10.09
CA VAL A 97 -6.72 -6.31 11.55
C VAL A 97 -5.89 -7.42 12.20
N ARG A 98 -5.92 -8.62 11.64
CA ARG A 98 -5.11 -9.73 12.17
C ARG A 98 -3.62 -9.47 12.00
N GLN A 99 -3.22 -8.94 10.84
CA GLN A 99 -1.82 -8.60 10.58
C GLN A 99 -1.36 -7.50 11.54
N LYS A 100 -2.20 -6.52 11.78
CA LYS A 100 -1.90 -5.43 12.69
C LYS A 100 -1.68 -5.96 14.11
N LYS A 101 -2.54 -6.87 14.55
CA LYS A 101 -2.40 -7.50 15.86
C LYS A 101 -1.09 -8.27 15.97
N ALA A 102 -0.76 -9.05 14.92
CA ALA A 102 0.48 -9.80 14.91
C ALA A 102 1.68 -8.87 14.95
N LEU A 103 1.62 -7.74 14.24
CA LEU A 103 2.69 -6.75 14.25
C LEU A 103 2.82 -6.09 15.62
N ASP A 104 1.69 -5.80 16.27
CA ASP A 104 1.72 -5.23 17.62
C ASP A 104 2.39 -6.19 18.59
N GLU A 105 2.07 -7.47 18.52
CA GLU A 105 2.70 -8.48 19.36
C GLU A 105 4.18 -8.61 19.07
N ALA A 106 4.56 -8.57 17.79
CA ALA A 106 5.95 -8.63 17.40
C ALA A 106 6.71 -7.39 17.90
N GLN A 107 6.07 -6.24 17.84
CA GLN A 107 6.66 -5.01 18.35
C GLN A 107 6.97 -5.13 19.84
N VAL A 108 6.02 -5.59 20.60
CA VAL A 108 6.20 -5.75 22.06
C VAL A 108 7.37 -6.69 22.34
N ARG A 109 7.45 -7.80 21.63
CA ARG A 109 8.54 -8.76 21.82
C ARG A 109 9.90 -8.15 21.46
N LEU A 110 9.94 -7.42 20.35
CA LEU A 110 11.19 -6.78 19.91
C LEU A 110 11.64 -5.70 20.90
N GLU A 111 10.71 -4.91 21.40
CA GLU A 111 11.03 -3.87 22.37
C GLU A 111 11.58 -4.50 23.64
N LYS A 112 10.96 -5.57 24.09
CA LYS A 112 11.42 -6.29 25.27
C LYS A 112 12.81 -6.85 25.06
N GLN A 113 13.05 -7.46 23.91
CA GLN A 113 14.34 -8.03 23.59
C GLN A 113 15.43 -6.96 23.50
N ILE A 114 15.11 -5.83 22.87
CA ILE A 114 16.05 -4.71 22.78
C ILE A 114 16.39 -4.19 24.16
N ASN A 115 15.40 -4.05 25.03
CA ASN A 115 15.66 -3.57 26.40
C ASN A 115 16.55 -4.52 27.16
N LEU A 116 16.32 -5.83 27.01
CA LEU A 116 17.17 -6.85 27.65
C LEU A 116 18.61 -6.76 27.14
N MET A 117 18.76 -6.57 25.83
CA MET A 117 20.08 -6.47 25.25
C MET A 117 20.80 -5.19 25.71
N LYS A 118 20.08 -4.11 25.84
CA LYS A 118 20.65 -2.87 26.37
C LYS A 118 21.08 -2.99 27.83
N GLU A 119 20.27 -3.67 28.62
CA GLU A 119 20.64 -3.93 30.01
C GLU A 119 21.89 -4.78 30.09
N ASN A 120 22.00 -5.83 29.27
CA ASN A 120 23.17 -6.66 29.24
C ASN A 120 24.41 -5.91 28.76
N ARG A 121 24.21 -4.96 27.82
CA ARG A 121 25.33 -4.16 27.35
C ARG A 121 25.85 -3.23 28.41
N ASN A 122 24.95 -2.73 29.26
CA ASN A 122 25.35 -1.86 30.37
C ASN A 122 25.94 -2.62 31.54
N TYR A 123 25.64 -3.92 31.61
CA TYR A 123 26.16 -4.76 32.66
C TYR A 123 27.52 -5.32 32.19
N VAL A 124 28.51 -5.18 33.01
CA VAL A 124 29.86 -5.69 32.71
C VAL A 124 30.21 -6.77 33.71
N PRO A 125 29.93 -8.01 33.40
CA PRO A 125 30.27 -9.08 34.33
C PRO A 125 31.73 -9.35 34.30
N MET A 126 32.30 -9.41 35.46
CA MET A 126 33.73 -9.67 35.59
C MET A 126 34.08 -11.07 35.13
N GLU A 127 33.18 -11.98 35.32
CA GLU A 127 33.42 -13.39 35.02
C GLU A 127 33.43 -13.70 33.54
N GLU A 128 33.03 -12.79 32.72
CA GLU A 128 33.11 -12.99 31.28
C GLU A 128 34.54 -13.16 30.79
N ASP A 129 35.41 -12.51 31.47
CA ASP A 129 36.81 -12.57 31.10
C ASP A 129 37.39 -13.96 31.24
N GLU A 130 36.70 -14.81 31.96
CA GLU A 130 37.16 -16.16 32.24
C GLU A 130 36.74 -17.17 31.19
N GLN A 131 35.92 -16.71 30.27
CA GLN A 131 35.46 -17.60 29.23
C GLN A 131 36.53 -17.79 28.16
#